data_ec5ebcf0afe64abef93587113afceae9
#
_entry.id   ec5ebcf0afe64abef93587113afceae9
#
_cell.length_a   1.000
_cell.length_b   1.000
_cell.length_c   1.000
_cell.angle_alpha   90.00
_cell.angle_beta   90.00
_cell.angle_gamma   90.00
#
_symmetry.space_group_name_H-M   'P 1'
#
loop_
_entity.id
_entity.type
_entity.pdbx_description
1 polymer ?
#
loop_
_entity_poly.entity_id
_entity_poly.type
_entity_poly.pdbx_seq_one_letter_code
_entity_poly.pdbx_strand_id
1 'polypeptide(L)'
;MDQKILWDCHMHSSFSADSDTPMEEMIQTAADQGLTGICFTEHFDPDYPDTPENLDFSLNIPAYRQKLESLADAFKDQIQVNFGIELGLQPQLAESFSDLLKEVPFDFVIGSSHVVHGYDPYYPSYFEGRKESACYMEYFESILENIAAFDEMDVYGHIDYVVRYGPNQNRQYSYGRYKEILDEILRTLIRKNVGIELNTGGYHYGLGEPNPCVNIIRRYRELGGEIITIGADAHTPDKISYAF
;
A
#
# COMPACT_ATOMS: atom_id res chain seq x y z
N MET A 1 13.72 25.11 9.48
CA MET A 1 12.35 25.11 8.92
C MET A 1 12.00 23.63 8.71
N ASP A 2 11.06 23.15 9.48
CA ASP A 2 10.56 21.78 9.27
C ASP A 2 9.87 21.78 7.91
N GLN A 3 10.35 20.95 6.98
CA GLN A 3 9.67 20.75 5.71
C GLN A 3 8.37 20.01 5.97
N LYS A 4 7.25 20.66 5.73
CA LYS A 4 5.94 20.04 5.84
C LYS A 4 5.74 19.10 4.63
N ILE A 5 5.33 17.88 4.87
CA ILE A 5 4.87 16.97 3.83
C ILE A 5 3.53 17.51 3.33
N LEU A 6 3.40 17.68 2.01
CA LEU A 6 2.24 18.32 1.40
C LEU A 6 1.47 17.40 0.46
N TRP A 7 1.91 16.14 0.34
CA TRP A 7 1.30 15.11 -0.49
C TRP A 7 1.03 13.86 0.32
N ASP A 8 -0.17 13.30 0.16
CA ASP A 8 -0.50 11.94 0.61
C ASP A 8 -0.68 11.07 -0.62
N CYS A 9 0.22 10.08 -0.77
CA CYS A 9 0.28 9.25 -1.96
C CYS A 9 -0.49 7.93 -1.84
N HIS A 10 -1.21 7.68 -0.73
CA HIS A 10 -1.91 6.43 -0.52
C HIS A 10 -3.19 6.66 0.29
N MET A 11 -4.33 6.60 -0.38
CA MET A 11 -5.64 6.69 0.25
C MET A 11 -6.73 6.03 -0.58
N HIS A 12 -7.82 5.70 0.10
CA HIS A 12 -8.97 4.99 -0.44
C HIS A 12 -10.25 5.79 -0.26
N SER A 13 -11.25 5.43 -1.05
CA SER A 13 -12.61 5.95 -0.93
C SER A 13 -13.61 4.81 -1.04
N SER A 14 -14.90 5.14 -1.14
CA SER A 14 -15.97 4.15 -1.34
C SER A 14 -15.91 3.37 -2.66
N PHE A 15 -14.82 3.48 -3.41
CA PHE A 15 -14.50 2.58 -4.52
C PHE A 15 -13.73 1.34 -4.06
N SER A 16 -13.07 1.38 -2.91
CA SER A 16 -12.48 0.22 -2.23
C SER A 16 -13.49 -0.44 -1.32
N ALA A 17 -13.52 -1.77 -1.29
CA ALA A 17 -14.56 -2.54 -0.59
C ALA A 17 -14.56 -2.36 0.94
N ASP A 18 -13.49 -1.85 1.50
CA ASP A 18 -13.26 -1.62 2.93
C ASP A 18 -13.32 -0.14 3.35
N SER A 19 -13.81 0.73 2.46
CA SER A 19 -14.06 2.14 2.78
C SER A 19 -15.48 2.56 2.36
N ASP A 20 -16.23 3.16 3.27
CA ASP A 20 -17.54 3.75 3.02
C ASP A 20 -17.47 5.26 2.72
N THR A 21 -16.27 5.87 2.77
CA THR A 21 -16.09 7.32 2.67
C THR A 21 -16.20 7.80 1.23
N PRO A 22 -17.12 8.75 0.93
CA PRO A 22 -17.18 9.34 -0.40
C PRO A 22 -15.87 10.03 -0.78
N MET A 23 -15.40 9.82 -2.01
CA MET A 23 -14.17 10.44 -2.55
C MET A 23 -14.15 11.97 -2.37
N GLU A 24 -15.29 12.64 -2.56
CA GLU A 24 -15.40 14.10 -2.39
C GLU A 24 -15.09 14.54 -0.95
N GLU A 25 -15.52 13.77 0.06
CA GLU A 25 -15.23 14.04 1.47
C GLU A 25 -13.75 13.90 1.78
N MET A 26 -13.10 12.89 1.20
CA MET A 26 -11.65 12.71 1.32
C MET A 26 -10.89 13.89 0.71
N ILE A 27 -11.26 14.32 -0.50
CA ILE A 27 -10.62 15.47 -1.17
C ILE A 27 -10.80 16.76 -0.37
N GLN A 28 -12.04 17.05 0.08
CA GLN A 28 -12.33 18.24 0.86
C GLN A 28 -11.51 18.28 2.15
N THR A 29 -11.45 17.16 2.87
CA THR A 29 -10.67 17.06 4.11
C THR A 29 -9.17 17.27 3.85
N ALA A 30 -8.63 16.69 2.80
CA ALA A 30 -7.22 16.87 2.43
C ALA A 30 -6.91 18.35 2.12
N ALA A 31 -7.78 19.02 1.38
CA ALA A 31 -7.65 20.44 1.06
C ALA A 31 -7.74 21.31 2.34
N ASP A 32 -8.67 21.03 3.24
CA ASP A 32 -8.86 21.76 4.51
C ASP A 32 -7.65 21.56 5.45
N GLN A 33 -6.96 20.42 5.38
CA GLN A 33 -5.70 20.17 6.10
C GLN A 33 -4.50 20.88 5.48
N GLY A 34 -4.67 21.48 4.28
CA GLY A 34 -3.65 22.23 3.55
C GLY A 34 -2.64 21.35 2.82
N LEU A 35 -3.01 20.15 2.44
CA LEU A 35 -2.27 19.36 1.45
C LEU A 35 -2.35 20.06 0.08
N THR A 36 -1.28 19.94 -0.70
CA THR A 36 -1.23 20.47 -2.06
C THR A 36 -1.55 19.40 -3.12
N GLY A 37 -1.48 18.14 -2.74
CA GLY A 37 -1.82 17.02 -3.61
C GLY A 37 -2.11 15.73 -2.85
N ILE A 38 -2.91 14.90 -3.49
CA ILE A 38 -3.27 13.56 -3.03
C ILE A 38 -3.30 12.60 -4.21
N CYS A 39 -3.11 11.31 -3.94
CA CYS A 39 -3.33 10.26 -4.91
C CYS A 39 -4.31 9.24 -4.34
N PHE A 40 -5.45 9.05 -5.00
CA PHE A 40 -6.28 7.89 -4.70
C PHE A 40 -5.62 6.64 -5.29
N THR A 41 -5.57 5.60 -4.50
CA THR A 41 -4.95 4.32 -4.84
C THR A 41 -5.90 3.20 -4.43
N GLU A 42 -7.08 3.18 -5.06
CA GLU A 42 -8.13 2.21 -4.73
C GLU A 42 -7.62 0.78 -4.87
N HIS A 43 -8.06 -0.09 -3.99
CA HIS A 43 -7.72 -1.51 -4.01
C HIS A 43 -8.18 -2.20 -5.29
N PHE A 44 -7.30 -3.01 -5.87
CA PHE A 44 -7.62 -3.96 -6.93
C PHE A 44 -6.95 -5.30 -6.65
N ASP A 45 -7.70 -6.20 -6.01
CA ASP A 45 -7.30 -7.55 -5.63
C ASP A 45 -8.30 -8.56 -6.25
N PRO A 46 -8.26 -8.80 -7.58
CA PRO A 46 -9.32 -9.55 -8.27
C PRO A 46 -9.41 -11.03 -7.89
N ASP A 47 -8.36 -11.58 -7.28
CA ASP A 47 -8.31 -12.99 -6.82
C ASP A 47 -8.27 -13.05 -5.28
N TYR A 48 -9.03 -12.14 -4.65
CA TYR A 48 -9.12 -12.07 -3.20
C TYR A 48 -9.91 -13.28 -2.64
N PRO A 49 -9.44 -13.92 -1.56
CA PRO A 49 -10.10 -15.10 -1.02
C PRO A 49 -11.47 -14.77 -0.39
N ASP A 50 -12.35 -15.77 -0.33
CA ASP A 50 -13.61 -15.66 0.40
C ASP A 50 -13.35 -15.32 1.88
N THR A 51 -13.99 -14.28 2.37
CA THR A 51 -13.87 -13.80 3.75
C THR A 51 -15.22 -13.79 4.47
N PRO A 52 -15.23 -13.75 5.81
CA PRO A 52 -16.48 -13.67 6.56
C PRO A 52 -17.36 -12.46 6.19
N GLU A 53 -16.74 -11.35 5.81
CA GLU A 53 -17.40 -10.10 5.41
C GLU A 53 -17.83 -10.12 3.94
N ASN A 54 -17.37 -11.12 3.17
CA ASN A 54 -17.66 -11.28 1.75
C ASN A 54 -17.29 -10.02 0.92
N LEU A 55 -16.11 -9.44 1.21
CA LEU A 55 -15.59 -8.26 0.53
C LEU A 55 -15.21 -8.59 -0.91
N ASP A 56 -15.57 -7.71 -1.83
CA ASP A 56 -15.22 -7.81 -3.25
C ASP A 56 -14.29 -6.64 -3.62
N PHE A 57 -13.00 -6.94 -3.75
CA PHE A 57 -11.98 -5.97 -4.15
C PHE A 57 -11.80 -5.89 -5.68
N SER A 58 -12.81 -6.27 -6.46
CA SER A 58 -12.88 -5.95 -7.88
C SER A 58 -13.26 -4.47 -8.07
N LEU A 59 -12.35 -3.71 -8.67
CA LEU A 59 -12.53 -2.27 -8.89
C LEU A 59 -13.24 -1.98 -10.20
N ASN A 60 -14.32 -1.20 -10.16
CA ASN A 60 -14.92 -0.63 -11.36
C ASN A 60 -14.09 0.57 -11.85
N ILE A 61 -12.98 0.29 -12.52
CA ILE A 61 -11.99 1.28 -12.96
C ILE A 61 -12.61 2.41 -13.84
N PRO A 62 -13.49 2.13 -14.81
CA PRO A 62 -14.15 3.19 -15.58
C PRO A 62 -14.97 4.16 -14.72
N ALA A 63 -15.74 3.64 -13.77
CA ALA A 63 -16.55 4.47 -12.87
C ALA A 63 -15.68 5.27 -11.90
N TYR A 64 -14.63 4.63 -11.34
CA TYR A 64 -13.63 5.26 -10.49
C TYR A 64 -12.96 6.43 -11.21
N ARG A 65 -12.42 6.20 -12.40
CA ARG A 65 -11.78 7.23 -13.22
C ARG A 65 -12.70 8.40 -13.53
N GLN A 66 -13.93 8.11 -13.98
CA GLN A 66 -14.92 9.15 -14.31
C GLN A 66 -15.25 10.03 -13.09
N LYS A 67 -15.43 9.41 -11.92
CA LYS A 67 -15.72 10.14 -10.68
C LYS A 67 -14.53 11.01 -10.26
N LEU A 68 -13.34 10.45 -10.29
CA LEU A 68 -12.10 11.14 -9.91
C LEU A 68 -11.83 12.34 -10.84
N GLU A 69 -11.89 12.15 -12.17
CA GLU A 69 -11.67 13.24 -13.13
C GLU A 69 -12.65 14.40 -12.93
N SER A 70 -13.92 14.09 -12.65
CA SER A 70 -14.95 15.10 -12.34
C SER A 70 -14.65 15.89 -11.08
N LEU A 71 -14.19 15.22 -10.02
CA LEU A 71 -13.83 15.86 -8.76
C LEU A 71 -12.49 16.61 -8.85
N ALA A 72 -11.51 16.05 -9.54
CA ALA A 72 -10.23 16.72 -9.78
C ALA A 72 -10.43 18.08 -10.49
N ASP A 73 -11.34 18.17 -11.48
CA ASP A 73 -11.68 19.45 -12.11
C ASP A 73 -12.41 20.41 -11.14
N ALA A 74 -13.30 19.89 -10.29
CA ALA A 74 -14.02 20.70 -9.31
C ALA A 74 -13.11 21.28 -8.21
N PHE A 75 -12.06 20.58 -7.83
CA PHE A 75 -11.12 20.97 -6.76
C PHE A 75 -9.78 21.52 -7.28
N LYS A 76 -9.58 21.66 -8.59
CA LYS A 76 -8.29 22.02 -9.22
C LYS A 76 -7.60 23.28 -8.70
N ASP A 77 -8.37 24.24 -8.20
CA ASP A 77 -7.85 25.50 -7.64
C ASP A 77 -7.46 25.36 -6.16
N GLN A 78 -7.73 24.22 -5.54
CA GLN A 78 -7.52 23.96 -4.12
C GLN A 78 -6.44 22.89 -3.88
N ILE A 79 -6.50 21.76 -4.61
CA ILE A 79 -5.64 20.61 -4.41
C ILE A 79 -5.49 19.82 -5.72
N GLN A 80 -4.31 19.27 -5.96
CA GLN A 80 -4.09 18.33 -7.06
C GLN A 80 -4.56 16.93 -6.65
N VAL A 81 -5.33 16.27 -7.51
CA VAL A 81 -5.83 14.91 -7.29
C VAL A 81 -5.32 14.00 -8.39
N ASN A 82 -4.54 12.99 -8.04
CA ASN A 82 -3.97 12.03 -8.98
C ASN A 82 -4.77 10.72 -8.99
N PHE A 83 -4.78 10.08 -10.17
CA PHE A 83 -5.44 8.83 -10.45
C PHE A 83 -4.45 7.67 -10.32
N GLY A 84 -4.42 7.01 -9.16
CA GLY A 84 -3.58 5.87 -8.88
C GLY A 84 -4.36 4.58 -8.68
N ILE A 85 -3.63 3.53 -8.34
CA ILE A 85 -4.17 2.21 -8.02
C ILE A 85 -3.25 1.49 -7.05
N GLU A 86 -3.83 0.70 -6.13
CA GLU A 86 -3.09 -0.28 -5.33
C GLU A 86 -3.43 -1.68 -5.81
N LEU A 87 -2.43 -2.37 -6.38
CA LEU A 87 -2.56 -3.73 -6.91
C LEU A 87 -2.20 -4.75 -5.83
N GLY A 88 -3.13 -5.62 -5.48
CA GLY A 88 -2.89 -6.78 -4.62
C GLY A 88 -2.14 -7.87 -5.38
N LEU A 89 -0.82 -7.86 -5.24
CA LEU A 89 0.06 -8.71 -6.04
C LEU A 89 -0.04 -10.18 -5.65
N GLN A 90 -0.20 -11.01 -6.67
CA GLN A 90 -0.07 -12.45 -6.62
C GLN A 90 0.55 -12.91 -7.95
N PRO A 91 1.48 -13.88 -7.97
CA PRO A 91 2.22 -14.23 -9.19
C PRO A 91 1.34 -14.57 -10.39
N GLN A 92 0.18 -15.20 -10.17
CA GLN A 92 -0.76 -15.59 -11.23
C GLN A 92 -1.47 -14.38 -11.87
N LEU A 93 -1.47 -13.20 -11.22
CA LEU A 93 -2.13 -12.00 -11.72
C LEU A 93 -1.21 -11.10 -12.56
N ALA A 94 0.09 -11.41 -12.65
CA ALA A 94 1.09 -10.57 -13.30
C ALA A 94 0.73 -10.17 -14.73
N GLU A 95 0.29 -11.13 -15.57
CA GLU A 95 -0.10 -10.89 -16.97
C GLU A 95 -1.33 -9.96 -17.05
N SER A 96 -2.34 -10.21 -16.21
CA SER A 96 -3.55 -9.37 -16.19
C SER A 96 -3.29 -7.94 -15.73
N PHE A 97 -2.38 -7.74 -14.77
CA PHE A 97 -1.97 -6.40 -14.35
C PHE A 97 -1.16 -5.69 -15.43
N SER A 98 -0.23 -6.39 -16.10
CA SER A 98 0.49 -5.81 -17.23
C SER A 98 -0.44 -5.37 -18.37
N ASP A 99 -1.48 -6.13 -18.65
CA ASP A 99 -2.48 -5.77 -19.66
C ASP A 99 -3.35 -4.59 -19.20
N LEU A 100 -3.76 -4.57 -17.94
CA LEU A 100 -4.48 -3.44 -17.36
C LEU A 100 -3.68 -2.13 -17.49
N LEU A 101 -2.38 -2.13 -17.13
CA LEU A 101 -1.56 -0.92 -17.15
C LEU A 101 -1.27 -0.41 -18.58
N LYS A 102 -1.33 -1.28 -19.60
CA LYS A 102 -1.27 -0.87 -21.01
C LYS A 102 -2.55 -0.14 -21.46
N GLU A 103 -3.70 -0.55 -20.91
CA GLU A 103 -5.01 -0.01 -21.29
C GLU A 103 -5.38 1.25 -20.49
N VAL A 104 -4.99 1.31 -19.23
CA VAL A 104 -5.35 2.38 -18.30
C VAL A 104 -4.11 3.12 -17.82
N PRO A 105 -3.90 4.39 -18.24
CA PRO A 105 -2.77 5.18 -17.80
C PRO A 105 -3.02 5.75 -16.39
N PHE A 106 -2.62 5.01 -15.36
CA PHE A 106 -2.59 5.54 -14.00
C PHE A 106 -1.43 6.52 -13.82
N ASP A 107 -1.62 7.54 -12.97
CA ASP A 107 -0.57 8.48 -12.58
C ASP A 107 0.40 7.86 -11.58
N PHE A 108 -0.04 6.84 -10.83
CA PHE A 108 0.75 6.18 -9.79
C PHE A 108 0.24 4.76 -9.51
N VAL A 109 1.16 3.83 -9.38
CA VAL A 109 0.88 2.41 -9.14
C VAL A 109 1.62 1.92 -7.90
N ILE A 110 0.89 1.50 -6.89
CA ILE A 110 1.41 0.76 -5.73
C ILE A 110 1.22 -0.73 -5.98
N GLY A 111 2.26 -1.53 -5.76
CA GLY A 111 2.13 -2.97 -5.68
C GLY A 111 2.23 -3.43 -4.23
N SER A 112 1.26 -4.17 -3.73
CA SER A 112 1.19 -4.59 -2.33
C SER A 112 0.94 -6.09 -2.20
N SER A 113 1.38 -6.70 -1.09
CA SER A 113 1.04 -8.09 -0.74
C SER A 113 -0.06 -8.08 0.32
N HIS A 114 -1.30 -8.31 -0.10
CA HIS A 114 -2.45 -8.50 0.81
C HIS A 114 -2.76 -9.97 1.00
N VAL A 115 -2.56 -10.78 -0.03
CA VAL A 115 -2.86 -12.22 -0.02
C VAL A 115 -1.57 -13.03 -0.13
N VAL A 116 -1.38 -13.97 0.77
CA VAL A 116 -0.25 -14.91 0.80
C VAL A 116 -0.77 -16.32 0.65
N HIS A 117 -0.52 -16.95 -0.51
CA HIS A 117 -0.94 -18.32 -0.81
C HIS A 117 -2.43 -18.59 -0.49
N GLY A 118 -3.31 -17.62 -0.82
CA GLY A 118 -4.75 -17.72 -0.61
C GLY A 118 -5.25 -17.32 0.78
N TYR A 119 -4.41 -16.73 1.62
CA TYR A 119 -4.78 -16.20 2.94
C TYR A 119 -4.40 -14.73 3.06
N ASP A 120 -5.30 -13.91 3.62
CA ASP A 120 -4.94 -12.55 4.02
C ASP A 120 -4.47 -12.54 5.48
N PRO A 121 -3.26 -12.01 5.77
CA PRO A 121 -2.75 -11.82 7.12
C PRO A 121 -3.64 -10.96 8.04
N TYR A 122 -4.55 -10.17 7.50
CA TYR A 122 -5.56 -9.45 8.27
C TYR A 122 -6.38 -10.40 9.14
N TYR A 123 -6.67 -11.60 8.65
CA TYR A 123 -7.47 -12.59 9.37
C TYR A 123 -6.63 -13.46 10.29
N PRO A 124 -7.07 -13.68 11.55
CA PRO A 124 -6.35 -14.56 12.50
C PRO A 124 -6.06 -15.96 11.98
N SER A 125 -6.86 -16.46 11.02
CA SER A 125 -6.68 -17.78 10.39
C SER A 125 -5.32 -17.94 9.71
N TYR A 126 -4.70 -16.85 9.23
CA TYR A 126 -3.34 -16.88 8.68
C TYR A 126 -2.29 -17.35 9.70
N PHE A 127 -2.49 -17.04 10.97
CA PHE A 127 -1.56 -17.35 12.07
C PHE A 127 -1.95 -18.60 12.86
N GLU A 128 -3.16 -19.14 12.68
CA GLU A 128 -3.70 -20.22 13.50
C GLU A 128 -2.86 -21.49 13.42
N GLY A 129 -2.46 -22.02 14.60
CA GLY A 129 -1.65 -23.23 14.69
C GLY A 129 -0.20 -23.09 14.22
N ARG A 130 0.24 -21.89 13.86
CA ARG A 130 1.55 -21.60 13.27
C ARG A 130 2.41 -20.71 14.18
N LYS A 131 3.72 -20.80 14.02
CA LYS A 131 4.63 -19.84 14.67
C LYS A 131 4.56 -18.52 13.93
N GLU A 132 4.29 -17.43 14.63
CA GLU A 132 4.25 -16.07 14.06
C GLU A 132 5.49 -15.75 13.22
N SER A 133 6.67 -16.16 13.69
CA SER A 133 7.91 -15.94 12.93
C SER A 133 8.00 -16.69 11.61
N ALA A 134 7.30 -17.82 11.48
CA ALA A 134 7.22 -18.55 10.22
C ALA A 134 6.21 -17.86 9.27
N CYS A 135 5.10 -17.34 9.80
CA CYS A 135 4.13 -16.56 9.02
C CYS A 135 4.76 -15.29 8.46
N TYR A 136 5.56 -14.57 9.27
CA TYR A 136 6.28 -13.39 8.79
C TYR A 136 7.31 -13.74 7.71
N MET A 137 8.04 -14.86 7.86
CA MET A 137 8.99 -15.30 6.85
C MET A 137 8.28 -15.63 5.53
N GLU A 138 7.20 -16.40 5.56
CA GLU A 138 6.39 -16.75 4.39
C GLU A 138 5.84 -15.50 3.69
N TYR A 139 5.39 -14.50 4.47
CA TYR A 139 4.95 -13.22 3.91
C TYR A 139 6.09 -12.51 3.15
N PHE A 140 7.31 -12.47 3.70
CA PHE A 140 8.45 -11.88 3.00
C PHE A 140 8.88 -12.71 1.78
N GLU A 141 8.76 -14.04 1.85
CA GLU A 141 9.01 -14.92 0.69
C GLU A 141 8.00 -14.64 -0.42
N SER A 142 6.71 -14.43 -0.10
CA SER A 142 5.69 -14.08 -1.09
C SER A 142 5.95 -12.73 -1.77
N ILE A 143 6.55 -11.76 -1.07
CA ILE A 143 6.99 -10.51 -1.70
C ILE A 143 8.02 -10.79 -2.81
N LEU A 144 9.01 -11.67 -2.58
CA LEU A 144 9.99 -12.03 -3.60
C LEU A 144 9.34 -12.74 -4.79
N GLU A 145 8.36 -13.60 -4.57
CA GLU A 145 7.59 -14.25 -5.62
C GLU A 145 6.83 -13.21 -6.46
N ASN A 146 6.17 -12.25 -5.80
CA ASN A 146 5.41 -11.19 -6.45
C ASN A 146 6.32 -10.30 -7.32
N ILE A 147 7.43 -9.79 -6.78
CA ILE A 147 8.34 -8.93 -7.53
C ILE A 147 9.16 -9.69 -8.59
N ALA A 148 9.26 -11.00 -8.51
CA ALA A 148 9.83 -11.81 -9.57
C ALA A 148 8.86 -11.94 -10.76
N ALA A 149 7.56 -12.00 -10.49
CA ALA A 149 6.52 -12.14 -11.50
C ALA A 149 6.10 -10.80 -12.13
N PHE A 150 6.09 -9.70 -11.33
CA PHE A 150 5.59 -8.39 -11.75
C PHE A 150 6.43 -7.26 -11.16
N ASP A 151 6.77 -6.26 -11.99
CA ASP A 151 7.57 -5.09 -11.59
C ASP A 151 7.14 -3.77 -12.26
N GLU A 152 5.99 -3.77 -12.92
CA GLU A 152 5.41 -2.59 -13.57
C GLU A 152 4.65 -1.72 -12.56
N MET A 153 5.34 -1.31 -11.49
CA MET A 153 4.81 -0.45 -10.42
C MET A 153 5.83 0.63 -10.05
N ASP A 154 5.36 1.74 -9.48
CA ASP A 154 6.23 2.83 -9.03
C ASP A 154 6.88 2.51 -7.68
N VAL A 155 6.10 1.99 -6.74
CA VAL A 155 6.57 1.63 -5.39
C VAL A 155 5.96 0.33 -4.91
N TYR A 156 6.68 -0.36 -3.99
CA TYR A 156 6.13 -1.44 -3.20
C TYR A 156 5.54 -0.88 -1.90
N GLY A 157 4.25 -1.12 -1.66
CA GLY A 157 3.51 -0.68 -0.48
C GLY A 157 3.95 -1.38 0.80
N HIS A 158 3.83 -0.74 1.93
CA HIS A 158 3.93 -1.24 3.32
C HIS A 158 4.59 -2.62 3.50
N ILE A 159 5.85 -2.80 3.07
CA ILE A 159 6.60 -4.08 2.96
C ILE A 159 6.43 -5.03 4.16
N ASP A 160 6.26 -4.53 5.37
CA ASP A 160 6.06 -5.35 6.55
C ASP A 160 4.61 -5.32 7.10
N TYR A 161 3.63 -5.17 6.19
CA TYR A 161 2.19 -5.16 6.48
C TYR A 161 1.73 -6.29 7.42
N VAL A 162 2.24 -7.50 7.26
CA VAL A 162 1.92 -8.66 8.10
C VAL A 162 2.13 -8.40 9.60
N VAL A 163 3.00 -7.46 9.95
CA VAL A 163 3.30 -7.11 11.35
C VAL A 163 2.14 -6.39 12.03
N ARG A 164 1.27 -5.73 11.26
CA ARG A 164 0.05 -5.08 11.79
C ARG A 164 -0.85 -6.08 12.52
N TYR A 165 -0.93 -7.31 12.00
CA TYR A 165 -1.94 -8.32 12.36
C TYR A 165 -1.38 -9.53 13.12
N GLY A 166 -0.07 -9.64 13.22
CA GLY A 166 0.57 -10.71 14.00
C GLY A 166 0.13 -10.70 15.46
N PRO A 167 -0.03 -11.87 16.12
CA PRO A 167 -0.47 -11.97 17.51
C PRO A 167 0.34 -11.15 18.51
N ASN A 168 1.63 -10.94 18.25
CA ASN A 168 2.50 -10.11 19.05
C ASN A 168 2.94 -8.82 18.35
N GLN A 169 2.49 -8.60 17.12
CA GLN A 169 2.85 -7.45 16.31
C GLN A 169 4.39 -7.27 16.26
N ASN A 170 4.89 -6.04 16.44
CA ASN A 170 6.32 -5.75 16.39
C ASN A 170 7.09 -6.08 17.69
N ARG A 171 6.45 -6.64 18.73
CA ARG A 171 7.14 -6.98 19.99
C ARG A 171 8.23 -8.03 19.83
N GLN A 172 8.06 -8.94 18.85
CA GLN A 172 9.04 -10.00 18.53
C GLN A 172 9.57 -9.86 17.11
N TYR A 173 9.22 -8.78 16.41
CA TYR A 173 9.67 -8.43 15.09
C TYR A 173 10.86 -7.46 15.17
N SER A 174 11.80 -7.62 14.25
CA SER A 174 12.83 -6.63 13.97
C SER A 174 13.44 -6.88 12.60
N TYR A 175 13.88 -5.84 11.90
CA TYR A 175 14.65 -5.97 10.67
C TYR A 175 15.81 -6.97 10.80
N GLY A 176 16.56 -6.93 11.93
CA GLY A 176 17.71 -7.81 12.15
C GLY A 176 17.37 -9.29 12.14
N ARG A 177 16.16 -9.67 12.54
CA ARG A 177 15.69 -11.06 12.54
C ARG A 177 15.41 -11.61 11.14
N TYR A 178 15.01 -10.75 10.22
CA TYR A 178 14.64 -11.10 8.84
C TYR A 178 15.56 -10.42 7.82
N LYS A 179 16.76 -10.01 8.26
CA LYS A 179 17.67 -9.18 7.48
C LYS A 179 18.00 -9.76 6.10
N GLU A 180 18.24 -11.06 6.01
CA GLU A 180 18.67 -11.68 4.76
C GLU A 180 17.59 -11.56 3.68
N ILE A 181 16.35 -11.90 4.01
CA ILE A 181 15.23 -11.82 3.07
C ILE A 181 14.82 -10.37 2.78
N LEU A 182 14.79 -9.50 3.80
CA LEU A 182 14.49 -8.09 3.62
C LEU A 182 15.55 -7.36 2.77
N ASP A 183 16.84 -7.67 2.98
CA ASP A 183 17.91 -7.15 2.12
C ASP A 183 17.75 -7.62 0.67
N GLU A 184 17.32 -8.87 0.43
CA GLU A 184 17.09 -9.37 -0.93
C GLU A 184 15.88 -8.70 -1.59
N ILE A 185 14.77 -8.49 -0.85
CA ILE A 185 13.62 -7.72 -1.32
C ILE A 185 14.08 -6.32 -1.74
N LEU A 186 14.75 -5.59 -0.84
CA LEU A 186 15.19 -4.21 -1.12
C LEU A 186 16.15 -4.13 -2.32
N ARG A 187 17.12 -5.04 -2.40
CA ARG A 187 18.03 -5.09 -3.56
C ARG A 187 17.31 -5.40 -4.86
N THR A 188 16.28 -6.25 -4.81
CA THR A 188 15.50 -6.61 -6.00
C THR A 188 14.68 -5.43 -6.47
N LEU A 189 13.99 -4.72 -5.58
CA LEU A 189 13.26 -3.49 -5.91
C LEU A 189 14.19 -2.44 -6.52
N ILE A 190 15.35 -2.20 -5.91
CA ILE A 190 16.35 -1.24 -6.42
C ILE A 190 16.83 -1.64 -7.84
N ARG A 191 17.16 -2.92 -8.08
CA ARG A 191 17.57 -3.40 -9.41
C ARG A 191 16.51 -3.20 -10.48
N LYS A 192 15.23 -3.30 -10.09
CA LYS A 192 14.07 -3.13 -10.97
C LYS A 192 13.61 -1.67 -11.09
N ASN A 193 14.30 -0.74 -10.42
CA ASN A 193 13.93 0.68 -10.33
C ASN A 193 12.54 0.92 -9.74
N VAL A 194 12.11 0.05 -8.83
CA VAL A 194 10.88 0.19 -8.05
C VAL A 194 11.23 0.82 -6.70
N GLY A 195 10.47 1.84 -6.30
CA GLY A 195 10.62 2.49 -5.02
C GLY A 195 10.01 1.69 -3.86
N ILE A 196 10.04 2.29 -2.67
CA ILE A 196 9.31 1.80 -1.51
C ILE A 196 8.38 2.88 -0.97
N GLU A 197 7.32 2.47 -0.35
CA GLU A 197 6.45 3.36 0.41
C GLU A 197 6.94 3.49 1.86
N LEU A 198 6.81 4.70 2.44
CA LEU A 198 6.72 4.94 3.87
C LEU A 198 5.24 5.10 4.20
N ASN A 199 4.61 4.05 4.70
CA ASN A 199 3.19 4.03 5.05
C ASN A 199 3.02 4.37 6.53
N THR A 200 2.38 5.49 6.82
CA THR A 200 2.21 5.94 8.20
C THR A 200 1.07 5.25 8.94
N GLY A 201 0.28 4.44 8.25
CA GLY A 201 -0.75 3.58 8.86
C GLY A 201 -0.21 2.73 10.01
N GLY A 202 1.06 2.32 9.98
CA GLY A 202 1.69 1.60 11.08
C GLY A 202 1.52 2.26 12.45
N TYR A 203 1.54 3.59 12.51
CA TYR A 203 1.26 4.34 13.75
C TYR A 203 -0.21 4.18 14.18
N HIS A 204 -1.13 4.20 13.22
CA HIS A 204 -2.56 4.00 13.48
C HIS A 204 -2.85 2.58 14.02
N TYR A 205 -2.15 1.58 13.49
CA TYR A 205 -2.24 0.19 13.96
C TYR A 205 -1.50 -0.07 15.28
N GLY A 206 -0.93 0.97 15.89
CA GLY A 206 -0.32 0.90 17.23
C GLY A 206 1.10 0.34 17.24
N LEU A 207 1.77 0.25 16.09
CA LEU A 207 3.15 -0.22 16.02
C LEU A 207 4.16 0.79 16.56
N GLY A 208 3.78 2.09 16.63
CA GLY A 208 4.67 3.17 17.06
C GLY A 208 5.75 3.54 16.03
N GLU A 209 5.64 2.99 14.82
CA GLU A 209 6.51 3.24 13.67
C GLU A 209 5.75 3.00 12.37
N PRO A 210 6.25 3.47 11.20
CA PRO A 210 5.58 3.24 9.91
C PRO A 210 5.73 1.79 9.44
N ASN A 211 5.04 1.45 8.36
CA ASN A 211 5.31 0.28 7.52
C ASN A 211 5.99 0.73 6.21
N PRO A 212 7.17 0.18 5.87
CA PRO A 212 7.98 -0.69 6.72
C PRO A 212 8.63 0.07 7.88
N CYS A 213 9.07 -0.68 8.89
CA CYS A 213 9.73 -0.13 10.07
C CYS A 213 10.95 0.72 9.68
N VAL A 214 11.30 1.71 10.51
CA VAL A 214 12.36 2.69 10.22
C VAL A 214 13.70 2.04 9.85
N ASN A 215 14.02 0.87 10.39
CA ASN A 215 15.27 0.18 10.09
C ASN A 215 15.31 -0.36 8.64
N ILE A 216 14.17 -0.75 8.06
CA ILE A 216 14.07 -1.16 6.65
C ILE A 216 14.28 0.07 5.76
N ILE A 217 13.65 1.20 6.07
CA ILE A 217 13.79 2.46 5.32
C ILE A 217 15.25 2.93 5.30
N ARG A 218 15.93 2.91 6.46
CA ARG A 218 17.38 3.23 6.54
C ARG A 218 18.20 2.27 5.70
N ARG A 219 17.87 0.98 5.77
CA ARG A 219 18.57 -0.05 4.99
C ARG A 219 18.39 0.12 3.49
N TYR A 220 17.18 0.47 3.05
CA TYR A 220 16.91 0.80 1.64
C TYR A 220 17.87 1.88 1.13
N ARG A 221 18.01 2.98 1.89
CA ARG A 221 18.95 4.05 1.54
C ARG A 221 20.41 3.59 1.56
N GLU A 222 20.82 2.80 2.55
CA GLU A 222 22.19 2.25 2.63
C GLU A 222 22.53 1.37 1.42
N LEU A 223 21.53 0.67 0.88
CA LEU A 223 21.67 -0.16 -0.32
C LEU A 223 21.64 0.62 -1.64
N GLY A 224 21.42 1.94 -1.58
CA GLY A 224 21.39 2.82 -2.74
C GLY A 224 19.99 3.09 -3.29
N GLY A 225 18.92 2.78 -2.52
CA GLY A 225 17.55 3.14 -2.89
C GLY A 225 17.33 4.66 -2.79
N GLU A 226 16.63 5.22 -3.80
CA GLU A 226 16.44 6.67 -3.94
C GLU A 226 14.96 7.07 -4.06
N ILE A 227 14.09 6.12 -4.41
CA ILE A 227 12.66 6.38 -4.65
C ILE A 227 11.87 5.99 -3.40
N ILE A 228 11.24 6.98 -2.76
CA ILE A 228 10.37 6.76 -1.62
C ILE A 228 9.16 7.69 -1.70
N THR A 229 7.97 7.14 -1.47
CA THR A 229 6.73 7.90 -1.32
C THR A 229 6.26 7.86 0.13
N ILE A 230 5.37 8.77 0.49
CA ILE A 230 4.73 8.78 1.80
C ILE A 230 3.23 8.69 1.60
N GLY A 231 2.59 7.75 2.29
CA GLY A 231 1.16 7.54 2.26
C GLY A 231 0.61 7.25 3.66
N ALA A 232 -0.61 7.70 3.91
CA ALA A 232 -1.30 7.43 5.17
C ALA A 232 -2.13 6.15 5.13
N ASP A 233 -2.44 5.64 3.94
CA ASP A 233 -3.31 4.47 3.75
C ASP A 233 -4.70 4.74 4.37
N ALA A 234 -5.20 5.96 4.09
CA ALA A 234 -6.38 6.51 4.73
C ALA A 234 -7.67 5.97 4.09
N HIS A 235 -8.52 5.32 4.88
CA HIS A 235 -9.85 4.84 4.50
C HIS A 235 -10.98 5.72 5.06
N THR A 236 -10.61 6.69 5.91
CA THR A 236 -11.52 7.66 6.52
C THR A 236 -10.86 9.03 6.62
N PRO A 237 -11.63 10.14 6.65
CA PRO A 237 -11.10 11.49 6.63
C PRO A 237 -10.12 11.81 7.77
N ASP A 238 -10.35 11.24 8.96
CA ASP A 238 -9.49 11.45 10.15
C ASP A 238 -8.11 10.76 10.04
N LYS A 239 -7.89 9.94 9.02
CA LYS A 239 -6.63 9.24 8.75
C LYS A 239 -5.80 9.91 7.65
N ILE A 240 -6.34 10.85 6.90
CA ILE A 240 -5.59 11.59 5.87
C ILE A 240 -4.36 12.25 6.49
N SER A 241 -3.19 12.08 5.87
CA SER A 241 -1.89 12.56 6.36
C SER A 241 -1.60 12.24 7.84
N TYR A 242 -2.09 11.11 8.31
CA TYR A 242 -1.91 10.71 9.71
C TYR A 242 -0.42 10.55 10.05
N ALA A 243 0.03 11.26 11.07
CA ALA A 243 1.43 11.25 11.53
C ALA A 243 2.49 11.74 10.51
N PHE A 244 2.12 12.63 9.56
CA PHE A 244 3.02 13.32 8.62
C PHE A 244 3.90 14.36 9.29
#